data_642bd5166ef9b5fa4eecbf468b8a00b6
#
_entry.id   642bd5166ef9b5fa4eecbf468b8a00b6
#
_cell.length_a   1.000
_cell.length_b   1.000
_cell.length_c   1.000
_cell.angle_alpha   90.00
_cell.angle_beta   90.00
_cell.angle_gamma   90.00
#
_symmetry.space_group_name_H-M   'P 1'
#
loop_
_entity.id
_entity.type
_entity.pdbx_description
1 polymer ?
#
loop_
_entity_poly.entity_id
_entity_poly.type
_entity_poly.pdbx_seq_one_letter_code
_entity_poly.pdbx_strand_id
1 'polypeptide(L)'
;MRLLPLILMAAVGLHAADAPRLSDDFASAEHPVRRAQRGPWQFVDGVGSCTQDDALYKKFKDHGPILFYDFAHQNAVVRFAYRADPAVKTVVFTANGADGHVFRFVISARGTSVRAFPPDEADHKSITVGKPGPALKAGDWVPVEVRLQGSKATVRLGSDFVQTFEHPSFARAKTNLSLGFSFGTLAVREWVAEKE
;
A
#
# COMPACT_ATOMS: atom_id res chain seq x y z
N MET A 1 7.54 11.92 -69.24
CA MET A 1 6.84 11.28 -68.12
C MET A 1 7.89 10.92 -67.05
N ARG A 2 7.92 11.66 -65.97
CA ARG A 2 8.80 11.38 -64.82
C ARG A 2 7.97 10.71 -63.71
N LEU A 3 8.26 9.45 -63.38
CA LEU A 3 7.67 8.73 -62.28
C LEU A 3 8.33 9.17 -60.96
N LEU A 4 7.53 9.72 -60.05
CA LEU A 4 7.96 9.97 -58.65
C LEU A 4 7.85 8.67 -57.84
N PRO A 5 8.86 8.32 -57.04
CA PRO A 5 8.71 7.19 -56.12
C PRO A 5 7.88 7.59 -54.90
N LEU A 6 6.84 6.81 -54.61
CA LEU A 6 6.03 6.92 -53.41
C LEU A 6 6.82 6.31 -52.24
N ILE A 7 7.29 7.17 -51.29
CA ILE A 7 7.93 6.72 -50.07
C ILE A 7 6.86 6.38 -49.06
N LEU A 8 6.68 5.09 -48.81
CA LEU A 8 5.78 4.57 -47.76
C LEU A 8 6.49 4.71 -46.39
N MET A 9 6.12 5.71 -45.61
CA MET A 9 6.59 5.81 -44.20
C MET A 9 5.82 4.81 -43.35
N ALA A 10 6.51 3.74 -42.91
CA ALA A 10 6.00 2.84 -41.89
C ALA A 10 6.08 3.56 -40.52
N ALA A 11 4.92 3.86 -39.93
CA ALA A 11 4.83 4.35 -38.56
C ALA A 11 5.15 3.17 -37.61
N VAL A 12 6.35 3.20 -37.01
CA VAL A 12 6.71 2.30 -35.92
C VAL A 12 5.95 2.79 -34.69
N GLY A 13 4.87 2.13 -34.34
CA GLY A 13 4.16 2.36 -33.09
C GLY A 13 5.06 1.97 -31.92
N LEU A 14 5.61 2.97 -31.19
CA LEU A 14 6.20 2.71 -29.89
C LEU A 14 5.07 2.19 -28.96
N HIS A 15 5.05 0.89 -28.71
CA HIS A 15 4.34 0.33 -27.57
C HIS A 15 5.09 0.80 -26.34
N ALA A 16 4.46 1.68 -25.54
CA ALA A 16 4.93 1.96 -24.19
C ALA A 16 4.93 0.61 -23.44
N ALA A 17 6.10 0.15 -23.00
CA ALA A 17 6.18 -1.04 -22.17
C ALA A 17 5.33 -0.80 -20.93
N ASP A 18 4.37 -1.68 -20.65
CA ASP A 18 3.55 -1.61 -19.45
C ASP A 18 4.46 -1.50 -18.23
N ALA A 19 4.24 -0.48 -17.40
CA ALA A 19 4.99 -0.30 -16.17
C ALA A 19 4.85 -1.55 -15.30
N PRO A 20 5.93 -2.02 -14.63
CA PRO A 20 5.87 -3.21 -13.81
C PRO A 20 4.73 -3.14 -12.80
N ARG A 21 3.81 -4.10 -12.92
CA ARG A 21 2.57 -4.18 -12.13
C ARG A 21 2.59 -5.43 -11.26
N LEU A 22 2.17 -5.27 -10.01
CA LEU A 22 1.86 -6.36 -9.09
C LEU A 22 0.35 -6.32 -8.83
N SER A 23 -0.32 -7.45 -8.95
CA SER A 23 -1.72 -7.59 -8.56
C SER A 23 -1.91 -8.87 -7.77
N ASP A 24 -2.75 -8.82 -6.74
CA ASP A 24 -3.17 -9.98 -5.97
C ASP A 24 -4.71 -10.02 -5.92
N ASP A 25 -5.26 -11.05 -6.51
CA ASP A 25 -6.68 -11.31 -6.56
C ASP A 25 -7.17 -12.15 -5.35
N PHE A 26 -6.26 -12.56 -4.47
CA PHE A 26 -6.53 -13.39 -3.30
C PHE A 26 -7.26 -14.73 -3.60
N ALA A 27 -7.17 -15.21 -4.83
CA ALA A 27 -7.77 -16.48 -5.23
C ALA A 27 -7.00 -17.70 -4.71
N SER A 28 -5.73 -17.53 -4.31
CA SER A 28 -4.86 -18.60 -3.83
C SER A 28 -4.20 -18.26 -2.51
N ALA A 29 -3.98 -19.27 -1.67
CA ALA A 29 -3.15 -19.15 -0.47
C ALA A 29 -1.69 -18.81 -0.80
N GLU A 30 -1.19 -19.28 -1.95
CA GLU A 30 0.15 -19.01 -2.44
C GLU A 30 0.15 -17.83 -3.41
N HIS A 31 1.13 -16.95 -3.25
CA HIS A 31 1.38 -15.85 -4.17
C HIS A 31 2.89 -15.56 -4.19
N PRO A 32 3.54 -15.41 -5.37
CA PRO A 32 5.00 -15.41 -5.49
C PRO A 32 5.72 -14.32 -4.69
N VAL A 33 5.06 -13.20 -4.42
CA VAL A 33 5.66 -12.06 -3.71
C VAL A 33 4.89 -11.65 -2.45
N ARG A 34 3.77 -12.33 -2.13
CA ARG A 34 3.04 -12.08 -0.88
C ARG A 34 3.60 -12.93 0.25
N ARG A 35 3.79 -12.32 1.42
CA ARG A 35 4.12 -13.00 2.67
C ARG A 35 3.09 -12.62 3.74
N ALA A 36 2.27 -13.59 4.13
CA ALA A 36 1.26 -13.45 5.18
C ALA A 36 1.88 -13.87 6.53
N GLN A 37 1.83 -13.01 7.54
CA GLN A 37 2.50 -13.23 8.82
C GLN A 37 1.64 -12.82 10.01
N ARG A 38 1.98 -13.36 11.18
CA ARG A 38 1.47 -12.97 12.51
C ARG A 38 -0.04 -13.18 12.68
N GLY A 39 -0.63 -14.09 11.91
CA GLY A 39 -2.04 -14.42 12.02
C GLY A 39 -2.44 -15.53 11.04
N PRO A 40 -3.61 -16.15 11.26
CA PRO A 40 -4.16 -17.20 10.42
C PRO A 40 -4.86 -16.59 9.19
N TRP A 41 -4.08 -16.00 8.28
CA TRP A 41 -4.61 -15.43 7.04
C TRP A 41 -5.30 -16.49 6.19
N GLN A 42 -6.46 -16.19 5.68
CA GLN A 42 -7.24 -16.98 4.74
C GLN A 42 -7.41 -16.22 3.43
N PHE A 43 -7.38 -16.92 2.31
CA PHE A 43 -7.51 -16.38 0.96
C PHE A 43 -8.58 -17.18 0.23
N VAL A 44 -9.77 -16.62 0.13
CA VAL A 44 -10.95 -17.27 -0.43
C VAL A 44 -11.78 -16.26 -1.19
N ASP A 45 -12.26 -16.66 -2.36
CA ASP A 45 -13.21 -15.90 -3.20
C ASP A 45 -12.78 -14.42 -3.45
N GLY A 46 -11.51 -14.22 -3.72
CA GLY A 46 -10.99 -12.88 -4.01
C GLY A 46 -10.77 -12.00 -2.78
N VAL A 47 -10.78 -12.59 -1.58
CA VAL A 47 -10.62 -11.87 -0.32
C VAL A 47 -9.52 -12.51 0.52
N GLY A 48 -8.55 -11.70 0.94
CA GLY A 48 -7.62 -12.03 2.02
C GLY A 48 -8.20 -11.59 3.36
N SER A 49 -8.35 -12.47 4.33
CA SER A 49 -8.89 -12.11 5.64
C SER A 49 -8.08 -12.72 6.78
N CYS A 50 -8.07 -12.02 7.91
CA CYS A 50 -7.41 -12.50 9.13
C CYS A 50 -8.11 -11.94 10.36
N THR A 51 -8.29 -12.79 11.37
CA THR A 51 -8.66 -12.37 12.72
C THR A 51 -7.40 -12.34 13.58
N GLN A 52 -7.17 -11.28 14.35
CA GLN A 52 -6.03 -11.21 15.24
C GLN A 52 -6.11 -12.32 16.30
N ASP A 53 -5.01 -13.01 16.49
CA ASP A 53 -4.77 -13.93 17.61
C ASP A 53 -4.00 -13.18 18.70
N ASP A 54 -4.57 -13.08 19.90
CA ASP A 54 -3.97 -12.33 21.00
C ASP A 54 -2.70 -12.97 21.55
N ALA A 55 -2.55 -14.29 21.45
CA ALA A 55 -1.33 -14.97 21.84
C ALA A 55 -0.18 -14.65 20.87
N LEU A 56 -0.46 -14.65 19.58
CA LEU A 56 0.49 -14.22 18.56
C LEU A 56 0.80 -12.73 18.69
N TYR A 57 -0.18 -11.88 18.95
CA TYR A 57 0.01 -10.45 19.17
C TYR A 57 1.03 -10.19 20.28
N LYS A 58 0.87 -10.82 21.45
CA LYS A 58 1.83 -10.73 22.56
C LYS A 58 3.19 -11.32 22.20
N LYS A 59 3.23 -12.50 21.55
CA LYS A 59 4.45 -13.14 21.09
C LYS A 59 5.28 -12.24 20.17
N PHE A 60 4.62 -11.47 19.32
CA PHE A 60 5.26 -10.52 18.39
C PHE A 60 5.35 -9.09 18.93
N LYS A 61 5.37 -8.91 20.26
CA LYS A 61 5.57 -7.61 20.92
C LYS A 61 4.56 -6.55 20.44
N ASP A 62 3.29 -6.88 20.53
CA ASP A 62 2.16 -6.02 20.17
C ASP A 62 2.11 -5.63 18.67
N HIS A 63 2.63 -6.52 17.81
CA HIS A 63 2.48 -6.40 16.37
C HIS A 63 1.43 -7.39 15.86
N GLY A 64 0.36 -6.86 15.27
CA GLY A 64 -0.75 -7.62 14.73
C GLY A 64 -0.45 -8.32 13.39
N PRO A 65 -1.47 -8.96 12.81
CA PRO A 65 -1.36 -9.60 11.51
C PRO A 65 -0.93 -8.63 10.42
N ILE A 66 -0.15 -9.14 9.44
CA ILE A 66 0.42 -8.31 8.40
C ILE A 66 0.62 -9.09 7.10
N LEU A 67 0.29 -8.47 5.98
CA LEU A 67 0.67 -8.87 4.63
C LEU A 67 1.83 -8.02 4.16
N PHE A 68 2.86 -8.66 3.60
CA PHE A 68 3.95 -8.01 2.87
C PHE A 68 3.89 -8.38 1.40
N TYR A 69 4.31 -7.46 0.54
CA TYR A 69 4.50 -7.67 -0.88
C TYR A 69 5.88 -7.18 -1.28
N ASP A 70 6.72 -8.07 -1.79
CA ASP A 70 8.04 -7.71 -2.32
C ASP A 70 7.84 -6.95 -3.63
N PHE A 71 8.08 -5.64 -3.61
CA PHE A 71 7.83 -4.72 -4.71
C PHE A 71 8.81 -3.55 -4.62
N ALA A 72 9.95 -3.71 -5.26
CA ALA A 72 10.98 -2.67 -5.31
C ALA A 72 10.53 -1.52 -6.23
N HIS A 73 10.48 -0.30 -5.69
CA HIS A 73 10.05 0.90 -6.43
C HIS A 73 10.64 2.17 -5.81
N GLN A 74 10.61 3.23 -6.57
CA GLN A 74 10.83 4.59 -6.06
C GLN A 74 9.52 5.37 -6.04
N ASN A 75 8.80 5.37 -7.15
CA ASN A 75 7.47 5.92 -7.29
C ASN A 75 6.48 4.80 -7.59
N ALA A 76 5.27 4.89 -7.04
CA ALA A 76 4.23 3.90 -7.30
C ALA A 76 2.84 4.42 -6.93
N VAL A 77 1.83 3.82 -7.54
CA VAL A 77 0.44 3.89 -7.08
C VAL A 77 0.05 2.53 -6.54
N VAL A 78 -0.49 2.51 -5.32
CA VAL A 78 -1.00 1.29 -4.68
C VAL A 78 -2.48 1.47 -4.41
N ARG A 79 -3.28 0.49 -4.82
CA ARG A 79 -4.73 0.46 -4.62
C ARG A 79 -5.13 -0.84 -3.96
N PHE A 80 -6.06 -0.76 -3.04
CA PHE A 80 -6.72 -1.91 -2.41
C PHE A 80 -8.03 -1.45 -1.78
N ALA A 81 -8.90 -2.39 -1.43
CA ALA A 81 -10.02 -2.11 -0.54
C ALA A 81 -9.90 -2.95 0.73
N TYR A 82 -10.24 -2.37 1.87
CA TYR A 82 -10.34 -3.10 3.13
C TYR A 82 -11.75 -3.04 3.70
N ARG A 83 -12.08 -4.04 4.52
CA ARG A 83 -13.26 -4.05 5.38
C ARG A 83 -12.83 -4.48 6.79
N ALA A 84 -13.03 -3.59 7.74
CA ALA A 84 -12.70 -3.81 9.15
C ALA A 84 -13.96 -4.15 9.94
N ASP A 85 -13.88 -5.10 10.87
CA ASP A 85 -14.93 -5.25 11.87
C ASP A 85 -14.85 -4.14 12.94
N PRO A 86 -15.88 -3.97 13.80
CA PRO A 86 -15.90 -2.91 14.81
C PRO A 86 -14.79 -3.02 15.88
N ALA A 87 -14.16 -4.18 16.04
CA ALA A 87 -13.09 -4.38 17.02
C ALA A 87 -11.72 -3.93 16.49
N VAL A 88 -11.56 -3.74 15.18
CA VAL A 88 -10.31 -3.24 14.58
C VAL A 88 -10.02 -1.83 15.08
N LYS A 89 -8.85 -1.64 15.69
CA LYS A 89 -8.41 -0.33 16.21
C LYS A 89 -7.59 0.46 15.23
N THR A 90 -6.77 -0.22 14.43
CA THR A 90 -5.92 0.42 13.44
C THR A 90 -5.75 -0.44 12.20
N VAL A 91 -5.71 0.21 11.03
CA VAL A 91 -5.23 -0.35 9.77
C VAL A 91 -4.01 0.47 9.36
N VAL A 92 -2.93 -0.19 8.96
CA VAL A 92 -1.63 0.45 8.70
C VAL A 92 -1.09 -0.01 7.36
N PHE A 93 -1.00 0.90 6.40
CA PHE A 93 -0.24 0.70 5.17
C PHE A 93 1.16 1.28 5.34
N THR A 94 2.19 0.54 4.92
CA THR A 94 3.58 0.99 5.00
C THR A 94 4.33 0.68 3.70
N ALA A 95 5.11 1.65 3.21
CA ALA A 95 6.15 1.43 2.22
C ALA A 95 7.50 1.41 2.93
N ASN A 96 8.23 0.30 2.79
CA ASN A 96 9.48 0.05 3.50
C ASN A 96 10.67 0.15 2.54
N GLY A 97 11.76 0.75 2.99
CA GLY A 97 13.08 0.73 2.36
C GLY A 97 13.95 -0.42 2.86
N ALA A 98 15.20 -0.47 2.41
CA ALA A 98 16.16 -1.48 2.84
C ALA A 98 16.53 -1.35 4.34
N ASP A 99 16.49 -0.14 4.85
CA ASP A 99 16.90 0.27 6.21
C ASP A 99 15.71 0.60 7.14
N GLY A 100 14.50 0.15 6.81
CA GLY A 100 13.32 0.35 7.63
C GLY A 100 12.18 1.07 6.90
N HIS A 101 11.32 1.74 7.68
CA HIS A 101 10.15 2.39 7.10
C HIS A 101 10.54 3.66 6.33
N VAL A 102 9.79 3.95 5.26
CA VAL A 102 9.90 5.20 4.48
C VAL A 102 8.63 6.04 4.64
N PHE A 103 7.49 5.39 4.46
CA PHE A 103 6.17 6.01 4.50
C PHE A 103 5.21 5.10 5.26
N ARG A 104 4.33 5.70 6.06
CA ARG A 104 3.24 4.96 6.72
C ARG A 104 1.96 5.78 6.70
N PHE A 105 0.87 5.14 6.30
CA PHE A 105 -0.48 5.65 6.41
C PHE A 105 -1.22 4.84 7.48
N VAL A 106 -1.66 5.51 8.54
CA VAL A 106 -2.38 4.91 9.66
C VAL A 106 -3.82 5.35 9.63
N ILE A 107 -4.75 4.41 9.71
CA ILE A 107 -6.19 4.63 9.78
C ILE A 107 -6.65 4.10 11.15
N SER A 108 -7.23 4.95 11.98
CA SER A 108 -7.66 4.59 13.34
C SER A 108 -8.97 5.27 13.72
N ALA A 109 -9.55 4.90 14.87
CA ALA A 109 -10.73 5.55 15.40
C ALA A 109 -10.52 7.05 15.72
N ARG A 110 -9.25 7.49 15.87
CA ARG A 110 -8.89 8.89 16.12
C ARG A 110 -8.68 9.69 14.83
N GLY A 111 -8.84 9.07 13.68
CA GLY A 111 -8.57 9.65 12.38
C GLY A 111 -7.40 8.97 11.67
N THR A 112 -7.13 9.45 10.45
CA THR A 112 -5.96 9.02 9.67
C THR A 112 -4.77 9.92 9.94
N SER A 113 -3.56 9.38 9.79
CA SER A 113 -2.32 10.14 9.82
C SER A 113 -1.29 9.57 8.85
N VAL A 114 -0.45 10.44 8.30
CA VAL A 114 0.72 10.05 7.51
C VAL A 114 1.98 10.28 8.34
N ARG A 115 2.90 9.31 8.28
CA ARG A 115 4.20 9.39 8.94
C ARG A 115 5.33 9.24 7.94
N ALA A 116 6.32 10.11 8.09
CA ALA A 116 7.61 10.04 7.44
C ALA A 116 8.65 9.44 8.38
N PHE A 117 9.68 8.81 7.83
CA PHE A 117 10.78 8.21 8.59
C PHE A 117 12.10 8.72 8.00
N PRO A 118 12.60 9.89 8.44
CA PRO A 118 13.89 10.40 8.01
C PRO A 118 15.01 9.43 8.39
N PRO A 119 16.01 9.20 7.53
CA PRO A 119 17.12 8.29 7.82
C PRO A 119 18.02 8.80 8.94
N ASP A 120 18.11 10.11 9.13
CA ASP A 120 19.02 10.78 10.05
C ASP A 120 18.43 10.99 11.44
N GLU A 121 17.16 10.61 11.66
CA GLU A 121 16.54 10.72 12.98
C GLU A 121 17.03 9.61 13.91
N ALA A 122 17.51 10.02 15.07
CA ALA A 122 17.93 9.09 16.13
C ALA A 122 16.77 8.13 16.48
N ASP A 123 17.04 6.84 16.60
CA ASP A 123 16.09 5.78 16.90
C ASP A 123 15.01 5.57 15.81
N HIS A 124 15.25 6.00 14.57
CA HIS A 124 14.29 5.89 13.46
C HIS A 124 12.89 6.43 13.80
N LYS A 125 12.83 7.52 14.57
CA LYS A 125 11.58 8.14 14.99
C LYS A 125 10.78 8.65 13.78
N SER A 126 9.49 8.38 13.80
CA SER A 126 8.60 8.88 12.76
C SER A 126 8.14 10.31 13.04
N ILE A 127 8.02 11.08 11.98
CA ILE A 127 7.43 12.43 12.00
C ILE A 127 6.01 12.35 11.44
N THR A 128 5.02 12.91 12.14
CA THR A 128 3.67 13.07 11.60
C THR A 128 3.65 14.22 10.60
N VAL A 129 3.17 13.94 9.39
CA VAL A 129 3.11 14.91 8.29
C VAL A 129 1.66 15.32 8.03
N GLY A 130 1.41 16.61 7.97
CA GLY A 130 0.09 17.17 7.63
C GLY A 130 -0.94 17.07 8.76
N LYS A 131 -2.20 17.28 8.41
CA LYS A 131 -3.34 17.24 9.33
C LYS A 131 -3.97 15.85 9.35
N PRO A 132 -4.61 15.44 10.46
CA PRO A 132 -5.41 14.23 10.51
C PRO A 132 -6.57 14.25 9.51
N GLY A 133 -6.89 13.09 8.95
CA GLY A 133 -8.06 12.86 8.10
C GLY A 133 -9.17 12.10 8.85
N PRO A 134 -10.12 11.48 8.10
CA PRO A 134 -11.28 10.82 8.67
C PRO A 134 -10.90 9.60 9.52
N ALA A 135 -11.80 9.24 10.45
CA ALA A 135 -11.68 8.08 11.29
C ALA A 135 -11.94 6.78 10.53
N LEU A 136 -11.45 5.66 11.09
CA LEU A 136 -11.73 4.31 10.61
C LEU A 136 -13.25 4.08 10.57
N LYS A 137 -13.74 3.60 9.43
CA LYS A 137 -15.11 3.12 9.27
C LYS A 137 -15.09 1.59 9.30
N ALA A 138 -15.97 0.99 10.09
CA ALA A 138 -16.15 -0.46 10.16
C ALA A 138 -17.39 -0.89 9.36
N GLY A 139 -17.41 -2.16 8.93
CA GLY A 139 -18.54 -2.82 8.26
C GLY A 139 -18.51 -2.76 6.75
N ASP A 140 -18.13 -1.64 6.16
CA ASP A 140 -18.13 -1.44 4.72
C ASP A 140 -16.76 -1.68 4.07
N TRP A 141 -16.76 -1.98 2.76
CA TRP A 141 -15.55 -1.94 1.95
C TRP A 141 -15.13 -0.49 1.71
N VAL A 142 -13.92 -0.16 2.12
CA VAL A 142 -13.33 1.17 1.97
C VAL A 142 -12.18 1.10 0.97
N PRO A 143 -12.30 1.71 -0.22
CA PRO A 143 -11.20 1.80 -1.16
C PRO A 143 -10.12 2.74 -0.66
N VAL A 144 -8.87 2.35 -0.91
CA VAL A 144 -7.66 3.13 -0.58
C VAL A 144 -6.80 3.24 -1.83
N GLU A 145 -6.32 4.44 -2.11
CA GLU A 145 -5.23 4.68 -3.06
C GLU A 145 -4.12 5.46 -2.36
N VAL A 146 -2.90 4.97 -2.50
CA VAL A 146 -1.68 5.68 -2.07
C VAL A 146 -0.79 5.86 -3.28
N ARG A 147 -0.55 7.11 -3.67
CA ARG A 147 0.40 7.50 -4.73
C ARG A 147 1.64 8.09 -4.08
N LEU A 148 2.79 7.49 -4.34
CA LEU A 148 4.10 7.97 -3.90
C LEU A 148 4.86 8.47 -5.13
N GLN A 149 5.18 9.77 -5.18
CA GLN A 149 5.87 10.39 -6.29
C GLN A 149 6.89 11.43 -5.79
N GLY A 150 8.17 11.10 -5.90
CA GLY A 150 9.23 11.91 -5.31
C GLY A 150 9.00 12.15 -3.82
N SER A 151 9.03 13.40 -3.38
CA SER A 151 8.77 13.81 -1.99
C SER A 151 7.29 13.85 -1.62
N LYS A 152 6.37 13.54 -2.54
CA LYS A 152 4.92 13.67 -2.32
C LYS A 152 4.26 12.31 -2.15
N ALA A 153 3.30 12.27 -1.23
CA ALA A 153 2.39 11.16 -1.02
C ALA A 153 0.95 11.66 -1.10
N THR A 154 0.18 11.22 -2.09
CA THR A 154 -1.25 11.50 -2.17
C THR A 154 -2.01 10.28 -1.71
N VAL A 155 -2.88 10.46 -0.73
CA VAL A 155 -3.73 9.41 -0.16
C VAL A 155 -5.18 9.71 -0.48
N ARG A 156 -5.91 8.69 -0.96
CA ARG A 156 -7.37 8.67 -1.09
C ARG A 156 -7.93 7.61 -0.14
N LEU A 157 -9.00 7.93 0.56
CA LEU A 157 -9.71 7.02 1.46
C LEU A 157 -11.22 7.16 1.26
N GLY A 158 -11.86 6.09 0.80
CA GLY A 158 -13.26 6.16 0.39
C GLY A 158 -13.46 7.06 -0.82
N SER A 159 -14.67 7.63 -0.94
CA SER A 159 -15.03 8.56 -2.02
C SER A 159 -14.61 10.01 -1.74
N ASP A 160 -14.50 10.39 -0.46
CA ASP A 160 -14.61 11.79 -0.05
C ASP A 160 -13.28 12.38 0.47
N PHE A 161 -12.32 11.52 0.82
CA PHE A 161 -11.05 12.02 1.35
C PHE A 161 -9.91 11.88 0.35
N VAL A 162 -9.30 13.02 0.03
CA VAL A 162 -8.06 13.11 -0.75
C VAL A 162 -7.15 14.15 -0.11
N GLN A 163 -5.92 13.77 0.20
CA GLN A 163 -4.92 14.70 0.71
C GLN A 163 -3.54 14.36 0.21
N THR A 164 -2.76 15.39 -0.12
CA THR A 164 -1.34 15.29 -0.46
C THR A 164 -0.49 15.74 0.72
N PHE A 165 0.51 14.95 1.01
CA PHE A 165 1.52 15.18 2.03
C PHE A 165 2.88 15.31 1.37
N GLU A 166 3.77 16.10 1.94
CA GLU A 166 5.12 16.27 1.38
C GLU A 166 6.18 16.14 2.46
N HIS A 167 7.17 15.27 2.19
CA HIS A 167 8.35 15.12 3.03
C HIS A 167 9.50 14.53 2.20
N PRO A 168 10.74 15.05 2.31
CA PRO A 168 11.88 14.60 1.51
C PRO A 168 12.16 13.09 1.59
N SER A 169 11.94 12.47 2.76
CA SER A 169 12.18 11.04 2.94
C SER A 169 11.28 10.13 2.08
N PHE A 170 10.14 10.61 1.58
CA PHE A 170 9.28 9.83 0.70
C PHE A 170 9.94 9.50 -0.65
N ALA A 171 10.92 10.30 -1.07
CA ALA A 171 11.68 10.06 -2.31
C ALA A 171 12.64 8.87 -2.22
N ARG A 172 12.89 8.31 -1.03
CA ARG A 172 13.79 7.15 -0.86
C ARG A 172 13.27 5.93 -1.60
N ALA A 173 14.19 5.06 -2.04
CA ALA A 173 13.84 3.77 -2.64
C ALA A 173 13.12 2.88 -1.63
N LYS A 174 12.11 2.14 -2.10
CA LYS A 174 11.33 1.19 -1.31
C LYS A 174 11.54 -0.22 -1.86
N THR A 175 11.57 -1.21 -0.98
CA THR A 175 11.79 -2.61 -1.31
C THR A 175 10.52 -3.45 -1.22
N ASN A 176 9.60 -3.05 -0.35
CA ASN A 176 8.35 -3.77 -0.16
C ASN A 176 7.23 -2.84 0.35
N LEU A 177 6.01 -3.35 0.22
CA LEU A 177 4.79 -2.77 0.75
C LEU A 177 4.23 -3.68 1.83
N SER A 178 3.52 -3.12 2.81
CA SER A 178 2.82 -3.93 3.80
C SER A 178 1.49 -3.33 4.22
N LEU A 179 0.55 -4.21 4.57
CA LEU A 179 -0.74 -3.88 5.17
C LEU A 179 -0.90 -4.69 6.44
N GLY A 180 -0.97 -4.01 7.57
CA GLY A 180 -1.18 -4.62 8.87
C GLY A 180 -2.36 -4.00 9.60
N PHE A 181 -2.81 -4.65 10.68
CA PHE A 181 -3.88 -4.13 11.52
C PHE A 181 -3.72 -4.60 12.96
N SER A 182 -4.53 -4.05 13.85
CA SER A 182 -4.59 -4.51 15.24
C SER A 182 -6.03 -4.65 15.70
N PHE A 183 -6.27 -5.76 16.42
CA PHE A 183 -7.53 -6.24 16.97
C PHE A 183 -8.57 -6.59 15.90
N GLY A 184 -9.55 -7.41 16.28
CA GLY A 184 -10.66 -7.82 15.43
C GLY A 184 -10.26 -8.55 14.15
N THR A 185 -11.10 -8.40 13.12
CA THR A 185 -10.94 -9.03 11.80
C THR A 185 -10.82 -7.98 10.72
N LEU A 186 -9.78 -8.11 9.87
CA LEU A 186 -9.62 -7.32 8.66
C LEU A 186 -9.78 -8.23 7.44
N ALA A 187 -10.52 -7.76 6.46
CA ALA A 187 -10.57 -8.31 5.10
C ALA A 187 -9.97 -7.32 4.11
N VAL A 188 -9.31 -7.80 3.06
CA VAL A 188 -8.69 -7.02 1.98
C VAL A 188 -8.99 -7.66 0.64
N ARG A 189 -9.15 -6.84 -0.41
CA ARG A 189 -9.35 -7.28 -1.80
C ARG A 189 -8.77 -6.26 -2.79
N GLU A 190 -8.69 -6.67 -4.06
CA GLU A 190 -8.35 -5.76 -5.17
C GLU A 190 -6.98 -5.09 -5.00
N TRP A 191 -5.98 -5.85 -4.53
CA TRP A 191 -4.63 -5.31 -4.36
C TRP A 191 -3.92 -5.12 -5.70
N VAL A 192 -3.52 -3.88 -5.98
CA VAL A 192 -2.73 -3.53 -7.17
C VAL A 192 -1.64 -2.54 -6.78
N ALA A 193 -0.42 -2.76 -7.24
CA ALA A 193 0.68 -1.80 -7.16
C ALA A 193 1.31 -1.63 -8.54
N GLU A 194 1.50 -0.39 -8.98
CA GLU A 194 2.03 -0.01 -10.29
C GLU A 194 3.18 0.98 -10.09
N LYS A 195 4.32 0.73 -10.74
CA LYS A 195 5.43 1.70 -10.75
C LYS A 195 5.10 2.88 -11.67
N GLU A 196 5.55 4.06 -11.27
CA GLU A 196 5.44 5.30 -12.06
C GLU A 196 6.81 5.88 -12.41
#